data_6cf7cd19e03f22bffe7dd0740812b5d3
#
_entry.id   6cf7cd19e03f22bffe7dd0740812b5d3
#
_cell.length_a   1.000
_cell.length_b   1.000
_cell.length_c   1.000
_cell.angle_alpha   90.00
_cell.angle_beta   90.00
_cell.angle_gamma   90.00
#
_symmetry.space_group_name_H-M   'P 1'
#
loop_
_entity.id
_entity.type
_entity.pdbx_description
1 polymer ?
#
loop_
_entity_poly.entity_id
_entity_poly.type
_entity_poly.pdbx_seq_one_letter_code
_entity_poly.pdbx_strand_id
1 'polypeptide(L)'
;MATSSRPYLCYALAARQSARHLSRLYDRHLAPAGLTVSQFSILRLLKEHEQLKISELAEIMIMERTSLVRALRPLQASGWVVAERSDDGRAFDITLSASGMEKVGEAIPLWAEAQAAFEGEVGRDRAIRFRDEISELNLAG
;
A
#
# COMPACT_ATOMS: atom_id res chain seq x y z
N MET A 1 -31.38 -4.81 -18.42
CA MET A 1 -30.03 -4.37 -17.99
C MET A 1 -29.74 -3.01 -18.58
N ALA A 2 -29.61 -2.01 -17.75
CA ALA A 2 -29.15 -0.73 -18.21
C ALA A 2 -27.73 -0.89 -18.74
N THR A 3 -27.54 -0.76 -20.03
CA THR A 3 -26.23 -0.51 -20.59
C THR A 3 -25.76 0.78 -19.95
N SER A 4 -24.89 0.66 -18.99
CA SER A 4 -24.18 1.81 -18.45
C SER A 4 -23.54 2.51 -19.64
N SER A 5 -24.16 3.58 -20.10
CA SER A 5 -23.50 4.44 -21.03
C SER A 5 -22.32 5.04 -20.29
N ARG A 6 -21.14 4.50 -20.52
CA ARG A 6 -19.91 5.06 -20.00
C ARG A 6 -19.41 6.03 -21.08
N PRO A 7 -19.86 7.29 -21.02
CA PRO A 7 -19.53 8.23 -22.08
C PRO A 7 -18.04 8.51 -22.19
N TYR A 8 -17.28 8.18 -21.14
CA TYR A 8 -15.84 8.42 -21.09
C TYR A 8 -15.12 7.17 -20.62
N LEU A 9 -14.56 6.42 -21.56
CA LEU A 9 -13.74 5.25 -21.26
C LEU A 9 -12.28 5.68 -21.10
N CYS A 10 -12.01 6.40 -20.04
CA CYS A 10 -10.66 6.85 -19.73
C CYS A 10 -9.98 5.85 -18.79
N TYR A 11 -8.88 5.28 -19.24
CA TYR A 11 -8.12 4.30 -18.44
C TYR A 11 -7.64 4.91 -17.11
N ALA A 12 -7.15 6.14 -17.15
CA ALA A 12 -6.65 6.82 -15.95
C ALA A 12 -7.78 7.08 -14.95
N LEU A 13 -8.95 7.53 -15.41
CA LEU A 13 -10.10 7.77 -14.53
C LEU A 13 -10.57 6.46 -13.91
N ALA A 14 -10.71 5.39 -14.71
CA ALA A 14 -11.13 4.09 -14.22
C ALA A 14 -10.17 3.54 -13.15
N ALA A 15 -8.87 3.65 -13.39
CA ALA A 15 -7.85 3.20 -12.43
C ALA A 15 -7.93 4.00 -11.13
N ARG A 16 -8.10 5.32 -11.20
CA ARG A 16 -8.20 6.19 -10.03
C ARG A 16 -9.46 5.93 -9.23
N GLN A 17 -10.59 5.69 -9.91
CA GLN A 17 -11.84 5.32 -9.25
C GLN A 17 -11.69 4.02 -8.48
N SER A 18 -11.09 3.01 -9.12
CA SER A 18 -10.82 1.72 -8.47
C SER A 18 -9.87 1.86 -7.29
N ALA A 19 -8.82 2.66 -7.43
CA ALA A 19 -7.88 2.90 -6.36
C ALA A 19 -8.55 3.57 -5.15
N ARG A 20 -9.42 4.55 -5.39
CA ARG A 20 -10.16 5.22 -4.30
C ARG A 20 -11.16 4.27 -3.63
N HIS A 21 -11.86 3.48 -4.42
CA HIS A 21 -12.82 2.49 -3.90
C HIS A 21 -12.10 1.48 -2.98
N LEU A 22 -11.02 0.90 -3.47
CA LEU A 22 -10.22 -0.06 -2.70
C LEU A 22 -9.59 0.58 -1.46
N SER A 23 -9.04 1.79 -1.59
CA SER A 23 -8.46 2.51 -0.45
C SER A 23 -9.50 2.71 0.66
N ARG A 24 -10.70 3.12 0.32
CA ARG A 24 -11.78 3.30 1.30
C ARG A 24 -12.16 1.99 1.98
N LEU A 25 -12.25 0.91 1.21
CA LEU A 25 -12.56 -0.41 1.74
C LEU A 25 -11.49 -0.88 2.73
N TYR A 26 -10.23 -0.81 2.34
CA TYR A 26 -9.11 -1.22 3.18
C TYR A 26 -8.95 -0.32 4.40
N ASP A 27 -9.10 1.00 4.22
CA ASP A 27 -8.97 1.95 5.33
C ASP A 27 -10.02 1.68 6.41
N ARG A 28 -11.25 1.35 6.04
CA ARG A 28 -12.29 0.98 7.01
C ARG A 28 -11.90 -0.25 7.83
N HIS A 29 -11.33 -1.25 7.18
CA HIS A 29 -10.92 -2.48 7.88
C HIS A 29 -9.68 -2.26 8.75
N LEU A 30 -8.76 -1.41 8.30
CA LEU A 30 -7.51 -1.13 9.02
C LEU A 30 -7.66 -0.06 10.11
N ALA A 31 -8.76 0.66 10.16
CA ALA A 31 -9.00 1.71 11.13
C ALA A 31 -8.81 1.26 12.59
N PRO A 32 -9.24 0.05 13.02
CA PRO A 32 -9.00 -0.39 14.40
C PRO A 32 -7.51 -0.48 14.75
N ALA A 33 -6.63 -0.70 13.79
CA ALA A 33 -5.18 -0.68 14.02
C ALA A 33 -4.58 0.73 13.90
N GLY A 34 -5.40 1.73 13.56
CA GLY A 34 -4.94 3.11 13.40
C GLY A 34 -4.14 3.35 12.11
N LEU A 35 -4.35 2.52 11.08
CA LEU A 35 -3.60 2.58 9.82
C LEU A 35 -4.51 2.84 8.63
N THR A 36 -3.97 3.53 7.64
CA THR A 36 -4.51 3.54 6.28
C THR A 36 -3.87 2.40 5.49
N VAL A 37 -4.45 2.06 4.34
CA VAL A 37 -3.87 1.03 3.46
C VAL A 37 -2.48 1.43 2.96
N SER A 38 -2.26 2.72 2.67
CA SER A 38 -0.94 3.20 2.27
C SER A 38 0.10 3.01 3.36
N GLN A 39 -0.24 3.32 4.59
CA GLN A 39 0.64 3.11 5.75
C GLN A 39 0.91 1.62 5.98
N PHE A 40 -0.13 0.81 5.94
CA PHE A 40 0.01 -0.65 6.07
C PHE A 40 0.94 -1.22 4.99
N SER A 41 0.79 -0.77 3.74
CA SER A 41 1.60 -1.25 2.62
C SER A 41 3.09 -0.96 2.84
N ILE A 42 3.42 0.23 3.32
CA ILE A 42 4.81 0.60 3.64
C ILE A 42 5.35 -0.31 4.75
N LEU A 43 4.61 -0.45 5.84
CA LEU A 43 5.03 -1.29 6.97
C LEU A 43 5.20 -2.76 6.55
N ARG A 44 4.28 -3.26 5.72
CA ARG A 44 4.33 -4.65 5.22
C ARG A 44 5.56 -4.89 4.35
N LEU A 45 5.88 -3.96 3.45
CA LEU A 45 7.07 -4.05 2.61
C LEU A 45 8.35 -4.06 3.45
N LEU A 46 8.42 -3.22 4.46
CA LEU A 46 9.56 -3.19 5.38
C LEU A 46 9.69 -4.48 6.19
N LYS A 47 8.58 -5.10 6.53
CA LYS A 47 8.60 -6.41 7.19
C LYS A 47 9.17 -7.48 6.27
N GLU A 48 8.77 -7.49 5.01
CA GLU A 48 9.19 -8.50 4.03
C GLU A 48 10.63 -8.35 3.60
N HIS A 49 11.08 -7.11 3.42
CA HIS A 49 12.43 -6.80 2.94
C HIS A 49 13.45 -6.54 4.05
N GLU A 50 12.99 -6.49 5.30
CA GLU A 50 13.78 -6.17 6.49
C GLU A 50 14.33 -4.74 6.49
N GLN A 51 14.96 -4.32 5.41
CA GLN A 51 15.54 -2.99 5.25
C GLN A 51 15.41 -2.55 3.79
N LEU A 52 15.01 -1.31 3.57
CA LEU A 52 14.94 -0.71 2.23
C LEU A 52 15.51 0.69 2.28
N LYS A 53 16.19 1.08 1.22
CA LYS A 53 16.55 2.49 1.00
C LYS A 53 15.30 3.27 0.60
N ILE A 54 15.28 4.57 0.87
CA ILE A 54 14.17 5.43 0.45
C ILE A 54 13.90 5.30 -1.05
N SER A 55 14.98 5.30 -1.86
CA SER A 55 14.86 5.16 -3.32
C SER A 55 14.22 3.84 -3.74
N GLU A 56 14.58 2.75 -3.07
CA GLU A 56 14.02 1.43 -3.34
C GLU A 56 12.54 1.36 -2.97
N LEU A 57 12.19 1.88 -1.81
CA LEU A 57 10.81 1.92 -1.36
C LEU A 57 9.94 2.80 -2.26
N ALA A 58 10.45 3.95 -2.68
CA ALA A 58 9.75 4.84 -3.62
C ALA A 58 9.49 4.14 -4.95
N GLU A 59 10.46 3.39 -5.45
CA GLU A 59 10.33 2.63 -6.69
C GLU A 59 9.26 1.54 -6.57
N ILE A 60 9.29 0.75 -5.51
CA ILE A 60 8.30 -0.30 -5.27
C ILE A 60 6.89 0.29 -5.16
N MET A 61 6.75 1.38 -4.43
CA MET A 61 5.46 2.06 -4.22
C MET A 61 5.01 2.89 -5.43
N ILE A 62 5.87 3.06 -6.43
CA ILE A 62 5.64 3.93 -7.58
C ILE A 62 5.26 5.35 -7.09
N MET A 63 6.08 5.87 -6.17
CA MET A 63 5.89 7.18 -5.57
C MET A 63 7.07 8.09 -5.86
N GLU A 64 6.79 9.38 -5.95
CA GLU A 64 7.82 10.41 -5.91
C GLU A 64 8.54 10.35 -4.55
N ARG A 65 9.85 10.56 -4.56
CA ARG A 65 10.64 10.53 -3.32
C ARG A 65 10.10 11.49 -2.26
N THR A 66 9.75 12.71 -2.67
CA THR A 66 9.19 13.72 -1.78
C THR A 66 7.89 13.27 -1.13
N SER A 67 7.01 12.64 -1.91
CA SER A 67 5.74 12.10 -1.41
C SER A 67 5.97 10.97 -0.42
N LEU A 68 6.94 10.09 -0.70
CA LEU A 68 7.28 9.00 0.21
C LEU A 68 7.85 9.52 1.53
N VAL A 69 8.78 10.47 1.47
CA VAL A 69 9.35 11.08 2.68
C VAL A 69 8.24 11.67 3.56
N ARG A 70 7.28 12.36 2.94
CA ARG A 70 6.13 12.90 3.64
C ARG A 70 5.25 11.80 4.25
N ALA A 71 5.03 10.71 3.52
CA ALA A 71 4.24 9.57 4.00
C ALA A 71 4.92 8.84 5.17
N LEU A 72 6.24 8.84 5.21
CA LEU A 72 7.01 8.20 6.29
C LEU A 72 6.96 8.97 7.61
N ARG A 73 6.75 10.29 7.57
CA ARG A 73 6.77 11.13 8.78
C ARG A 73 5.81 10.68 9.88
N PRO A 74 4.52 10.40 9.59
CA PRO A 74 3.62 9.89 10.63
C PRO A 74 4.07 8.54 11.21
N LEU A 75 4.65 7.69 10.38
CA LEU A 75 5.12 6.36 10.81
C LEU A 75 6.36 6.49 11.71
N GLN A 76 7.25 7.43 11.38
CA GLN A 76 8.40 7.76 12.22
C GLN A 76 7.95 8.40 13.54
N ALA A 77 6.99 9.33 13.49
CA ALA A 77 6.45 9.98 14.67
C ALA A 77 5.77 8.99 15.63
N SER A 78 5.13 7.96 15.09
CA SER A 78 4.54 6.88 15.89
C SER A 78 5.57 5.89 16.43
N GLY A 79 6.82 6.01 15.99
CA GLY A 79 7.89 5.11 16.42
C GLY A 79 7.86 3.73 15.75
N TRP A 80 7.12 3.57 14.66
CA TRP A 80 7.01 2.28 13.95
C TRP A 80 8.11 2.08 12.92
N VAL A 81 8.66 3.17 12.40
CA VAL A 81 9.67 3.17 11.35
C VAL A 81 10.88 3.97 11.82
N VAL A 82 12.07 3.47 11.53
CA VAL A 82 13.35 4.11 11.84
C VAL A 82 14.07 4.39 10.55
N ALA A 83 14.59 5.62 10.40
CA ALA A 83 15.42 6.02 9.27
C ALA A 83 16.84 6.27 9.80
N GLU A 84 17.81 5.55 9.27
CA GLU A 84 19.21 5.71 9.62
C GLU A 84 20.04 5.98 8.36
N ARG A 85 21.08 6.81 8.48
CA ARG A 85 21.99 7.00 7.37
C ARG A 85 22.75 5.69 7.10
N SER A 86 22.87 5.36 5.81
CA SER A 86 23.72 4.23 5.40
C SER A 86 25.18 4.49 5.80
N ASP A 87 25.99 3.43 5.85
CA ASP A 87 27.39 3.50 6.25
C ASP A 87 28.20 4.49 5.42
N ASP A 88 27.86 4.66 4.15
CA ASP A 88 28.52 5.62 3.25
C ASP A 88 27.97 7.05 3.39
N GLY A 89 26.94 7.28 4.20
CA GLY A 89 26.33 8.57 4.46
C GLY A 89 25.52 9.15 3.31
N ARG A 90 25.33 8.41 2.21
CA ARG A 90 24.68 8.92 0.99
C ARG A 90 23.19 8.67 0.92
N ALA A 91 22.68 7.70 1.67
CA ALA A 91 21.29 7.29 1.62
C ALA A 91 20.75 7.06 3.04
N PHE A 92 19.43 6.92 3.14
CA PHE A 92 18.77 6.51 4.38
C PHE A 92 18.24 5.10 4.21
N ASP A 93 18.54 4.26 5.18
CA ASP A 93 18.00 2.92 5.31
C ASP A 93 16.78 2.99 6.23
N ILE A 94 15.69 2.41 5.78
CA ILE A 94 14.41 2.41 6.48
C ILE A 94 14.15 1.00 7.00
N THR A 95 13.85 0.90 8.29
CA THR A 95 13.54 -0.37 8.95
C THR A 95 12.34 -0.22 9.86
N LEU A 96 11.73 -1.35 10.24
CA LEU A 96 10.71 -1.37 11.29
C LEU A 96 11.37 -1.42 12.66
N SER A 97 10.80 -0.69 13.61
CA SER A 97 11.09 -0.86 15.02
C SER A 97 10.37 -2.12 15.56
N ALA A 98 10.66 -2.51 16.81
CA ALA A 98 9.92 -3.57 17.48
C ALA A 98 8.42 -3.27 17.54
N SER A 99 8.06 -2.02 17.87
CA SER A 99 6.64 -1.60 17.88
C SER A 99 6.02 -1.58 16.47
N GLY A 100 6.81 -1.30 15.44
CA GLY A 100 6.37 -1.39 14.05
C GLY A 100 6.05 -2.82 13.65
N MET A 101 6.87 -3.78 14.06
CA MET A 101 6.62 -5.20 13.84
C MET A 101 5.33 -5.67 14.51
N GLU A 102 5.09 -5.22 15.75
CA GLU A 102 3.83 -5.50 16.45
C GLU A 102 2.63 -4.89 15.73
N LYS A 103 2.77 -3.66 15.25
CA LYS A 103 1.70 -2.95 14.54
C LYS A 103 1.31 -3.68 13.25
N VAL A 104 2.29 -4.14 12.48
CA VAL A 104 2.03 -4.96 11.29
C VAL A 104 1.32 -6.26 11.65
N GLY A 105 1.76 -6.93 12.71
CA GLY A 105 1.13 -8.16 13.18
C GLY A 105 -0.33 -7.96 13.58
N GLU A 106 -0.64 -6.85 14.22
CA GLU A 106 -2.00 -6.46 14.58
C GLU A 106 -2.86 -6.19 13.34
N ALA A 107 -2.27 -5.59 12.32
CA ALA A 107 -2.99 -5.16 11.12
C ALA A 107 -3.23 -6.28 10.09
N ILE A 108 -2.39 -7.31 10.06
CA ILE A 108 -2.50 -8.41 9.07
C ILE A 108 -3.89 -9.07 9.06
N PRO A 109 -4.49 -9.44 10.20
CA PRO A 109 -5.84 -10.01 10.18
C PRO A 109 -6.90 -9.05 9.63
N LEU A 110 -6.77 -7.77 9.90
CA LEU A 110 -7.69 -6.74 9.41
C LEU A 110 -7.53 -6.55 7.90
N TRP A 111 -6.30 -6.58 7.42
CA TRP A 111 -5.99 -6.59 6.00
C TRP A 111 -6.61 -7.81 5.30
N ALA A 112 -6.50 -8.99 5.91
CA ALA A 112 -7.08 -10.23 5.37
C ALA A 112 -8.61 -10.13 5.26
N GLU A 113 -9.26 -9.50 6.23
CA GLU A 113 -10.71 -9.22 6.17
C GLU A 113 -11.06 -8.31 5.00
N ALA A 114 -10.26 -7.27 4.73
CA ALA A 114 -10.47 -6.38 3.59
C ALA A 114 -10.31 -7.14 2.26
N GLN A 115 -9.30 -8.01 2.16
CA GLN A 115 -9.11 -8.89 1.00
C GLN A 115 -10.35 -9.73 0.74
N ALA A 116 -10.84 -10.40 1.78
CA ALA A 116 -12.04 -11.24 1.70
C ALA A 116 -13.29 -10.41 1.34
N ALA A 117 -13.41 -9.21 1.86
CA ALA A 117 -14.53 -8.32 1.55
C ALA A 117 -14.56 -7.92 0.08
N PHE A 118 -13.41 -7.59 -0.50
CA PHE A 118 -13.32 -7.27 -1.93
C PHE A 118 -13.63 -8.50 -2.80
N GLU A 119 -13.09 -9.65 -2.43
CA GLU A 119 -13.38 -10.91 -3.13
C GLU A 119 -14.88 -11.24 -3.08
N GLY A 120 -15.53 -10.99 -1.94
CA GLY A 120 -16.98 -11.16 -1.80
C GLY A 120 -17.79 -10.17 -2.64
N GLU A 121 -17.27 -8.96 -2.82
CA GLU A 121 -17.94 -7.90 -3.58
C GLU A 121 -17.94 -8.17 -5.09
N VAL A 122 -16.82 -8.63 -5.65
CA VAL A 122 -16.65 -8.78 -7.10
C VAL A 122 -16.51 -10.22 -7.58
N GLY A 123 -16.38 -11.17 -6.67
CA GLY A 123 -16.04 -12.57 -6.95
C GLY A 123 -14.54 -12.81 -6.88
N ARG A 124 -14.14 -13.92 -6.28
CA ARG A 124 -12.73 -14.23 -6.02
C ARG A 124 -11.88 -14.29 -7.29
N ASP A 125 -12.34 -15.03 -8.29
CA ASP A 125 -11.58 -15.19 -9.55
C ASP A 125 -11.40 -13.86 -10.27
N ARG A 126 -12.44 -13.03 -10.25
CA ARG A 126 -12.41 -11.71 -10.87
C ARG A 126 -11.46 -10.77 -10.12
N ALA A 127 -11.47 -10.82 -8.79
CA ALA A 127 -10.57 -10.02 -7.97
C ALA A 127 -9.11 -10.39 -8.24
N ILE A 128 -8.81 -11.69 -8.33
CA ILE A 128 -7.46 -12.18 -8.61
C ILE A 128 -7.01 -11.74 -10.00
N ARG A 129 -7.85 -11.90 -11.03
CA ARG A 129 -7.53 -11.45 -12.39
C ARG A 129 -7.27 -9.95 -12.45
N PHE A 130 -8.10 -9.16 -11.78
CA PHE A 130 -7.92 -7.72 -11.69
C PHE A 130 -6.56 -7.36 -11.09
N ARG A 131 -6.22 -7.94 -9.95
CA ARG A 131 -4.93 -7.71 -9.28
C ARG A 131 -3.76 -8.07 -10.18
N ASP A 132 -3.80 -9.26 -10.78
CA ASP A 132 -2.70 -9.77 -11.58
C ASP A 132 -2.48 -8.94 -12.84
N GLU A 133 -3.57 -8.52 -13.50
CA GLU A 133 -3.49 -7.66 -14.68
C GLU A 133 -2.87 -6.30 -14.37
N ILE A 134 -3.31 -5.63 -13.32
CA ILE A 134 -2.76 -4.33 -12.96
C ILE A 134 -1.31 -4.45 -12.46
N SER A 135 -0.97 -5.53 -11.79
CA SER A 135 0.41 -5.77 -11.33
C SER A 135 1.37 -5.95 -12.49
N GLU A 136 0.99 -6.74 -13.50
CA GLU A 136 1.79 -6.92 -14.71
C GLU A 136 1.96 -5.61 -15.47
N LEU A 137 0.90 -4.82 -15.56
CA LEU A 137 0.93 -3.54 -16.25
C LEU A 137 1.88 -2.56 -15.56
N ASN A 138 1.89 -2.54 -14.24
CA ASN A 138 2.79 -1.70 -13.46
C ASN A 138 4.26 -2.11 -13.61
N LEU A 139 4.53 -3.41 -13.74
CA LEU A 139 5.89 -3.91 -13.95
C LEU A 139 6.41 -3.65 -15.36
N ALA A 140 5.52 -3.52 -16.33
CA ALA A 140 5.88 -3.26 -17.73
C ALA A 140 6.21 -1.79 -18.01
N GLY A 141 5.82 -0.88 -17.09
CA GLY A 141 6.01 0.57 -17.22
C GLY A 141 7.36 1.10 -16.69
#